data_f323a9fa39eac17615e066dba67a1a29
#
_entry.id   f323a9fa39eac17615e066dba67a1a29
#
_cell.length_a   1.000
_cell.length_b   1.000
_cell.length_c   1.000
_cell.angle_alpha   90.00
_cell.angle_beta   90.00
_cell.angle_gamma   90.00
#
_symmetry.space_group_name_H-M   'P 1'
#
loop_
_entity.id
_entity.type
_entity.pdbx_description
1 polymer ?
#
loop_
_entity_poly.entity_id
_entity_poly.type
_entity_poly.pdbx_seq_one_letter_code
_entity_poly.pdbx_strand_id
1 'polypeptide(L)'
;MKIASILTLSIATVGAALLMPASPATRQSQIDNAIPADMAVRFAGKAGTVCGTVGKARFAENSEGTPTFLYMGGNFPRHTFTARIPGDARAKFKPAPETLEGKDVCVIGNIQRDAARAEIVVSSPSNLKLATIR
;
A
#
# COMPACT_ATOMS: atom_id res chain seq x y z
N MET A 1 -66.45 -45.20 4.18
CA MET A 1 -65.68 -44.79 4.00
C MET A 1 -64.94 -43.68 3.67
N LYS A 2 -64.29 -43.00 4.31
CA LYS A 2 -63.67 -41.94 4.03
C LYS A 2 -62.31 -42.07 4.00
N ILE A 3 -61.67 -41.76 3.06
CA ILE A 3 -60.28 -41.81 3.01
C ILE A 3 -59.74 -40.43 3.04
N ALA A 4 -59.07 -40.11 4.05
CA ALA A 4 -58.41 -38.86 4.13
C ALA A 4 -57.12 -38.94 3.33
N SER A 5 -57.11 -38.25 2.25
CA SER A 5 -55.90 -38.11 1.50
C SER A 5 -55.00 -37.17 2.28
N ILE A 6 -53.97 -37.72 2.81
CA ILE A 6 -52.96 -36.90 3.42
C ILE A 6 -52.00 -36.49 2.35
N LEU A 7 -52.09 -35.26 1.98
CA LEU A 7 -51.12 -34.70 1.09
C LEU A 7 -49.95 -34.28 1.93
N THR A 8 -48.94 -35.06 1.92
CA THR A 8 -47.70 -34.61 2.49
C THR A 8 -46.98 -33.75 1.50
N LEU A 9 -47.06 -32.50 1.71
CA LEU A 9 -46.31 -31.56 0.93
C LEU A 9 -44.89 -31.56 1.44
N SER A 10 -44.03 -32.24 0.72
CA SER A 10 -42.60 -32.12 1.01
C SER A 10 -42.08 -30.84 0.43
N ILE A 11 -41.89 -29.89 1.27
CA ILE A 11 -41.20 -28.68 0.87
C ILE A 11 -39.72 -28.98 0.92
N ALA A 12 -39.15 -29.23 -0.23
CA ALA A 12 -37.72 -29.28 -0.33
C ALA A 12 -37.20 -27.85 -0.25
N THR A 13 -36.73 -27.46 0.89
CA THR A 13 -36.01 -26.23 0.97
C THR A 13 -34.66 -26.46 0.33
N VAL A 14 -34.54 -26.00 -0.85
CA VAL A 14 -33.24 -25.91 -1.48
C VAL A 14 -32.47 -24.81 -0.77
N GLY A 15 -31.59 -25.17 0.10
CA GLY A 15 -30.66 -24.22 0.64
C GLY A 15 -29.76 -23.75 -0.50
N ALA A 16 -30.02 -22.56 -0.98
CA ALA A 16 -29.09 -21.94 -1.90
C ALA A 16 -27.80 -21.71 -1.15
N ALA A 17 -26.82 -22.53 -1.41
CA ALA A 17 -25.48 -22.23 -0.98
C ALA A 17 -25.04 -21.00 -1.76
N LEU A 18 -25.06 -19.86 -1.11
CA LEU A 18 -24.50 -18.65 -1.67
C LEU A 18 -23.00 -18.82 -1.67
N LEU A 19 -22.51 -19.37 -2.75
CA LEU A 19 -21.10 -19.28 -3.04
C LEU A 19 -20.83 -17.83 -3.37
N MET A 20 -20.37 -17.09 -2.39
CA MET A 20 -19.83 -15.78 -2.65
C MET A 20 -18.56 -15.92 -3.44
N PRO A 21 -18.50 -15.45 -4.68
CA PRO A 21 -17.23 -15.41 -5.36
C PRO A 21 -16.30 -14.53 -4.57
N ALA A 22 -15.09 -15.02 -4.36
CA ALA A 22 -14.05 -14.20 -3.76
C ALA A 22 -13.96 -12.89 -4.53
N SER A 23 -14.35 -11.83 -3.88
CA SER A 23 -14.41 -10.53 -4.51
C SER A 23 -12.99 -10.09 -4.91
N PRO A 24 -12.75 -9.63 -6.14
CA PRO A 24 -11.47 -9.03 -6.51
C PRO A 24 -11.22 -7.68 -5.82
N ALA A 25 -11.99 -7.38 -4.79
CA ALA A 25 -11.94 -6.13 -4.06
C ALA A 25 -10.63 -5.91 -3.28
N THR A 26 -9.75 -6.92 -3.17
CA THR A 26 -8.50 -6.76 -2.44
C THR A 26 -7.56 -5.75 -3.07
N ARG A 27 -7.49 -5.65 -4.39
CA ARG A 27 -6.67 -4.62 -5.06
C ARG A 27 -7.32 -3.24 -5.00
N GLN A 28 -8.63 -3.19 -5.19
CA GLN A 28 -9.39 -1.95 -5.16
C GLN A 28 -9.37 -1.34 -3.76
N SER A 29 -9.55 -2.16 -2.71
CA SER A 29 -9.54 -1.65 -1.35
C SER A 29 -8.16 -1.16 -0.90
N GLN A 30 -7.06 -1.67 -1.46
CA GLN A 30 -5.73 -1.15 -1.18
C GLN A 30 -5.51 0.22 -1.80
N ILE A 31 -6.08 0.47 -2.98
CA ILE A 31 -6.02 1.77 -3.63
C ILE A 31 -6.94 2.76 -2.91
N ASP A 32 -8.13 2.31 -2.52
CA ASP A 32 -9.11 3.15 -1.82
C ASP A 32 -8.65 3.54 -0.41
N ASN A 33 -7.75 2.73 0.19
CA ASN A 33 -7.19 3.00 1.50
C ASN A 33 -5.80 3.64 1.42
N ALA A 34 -5.37 4.07 0.24
CA ALA A 34 -4.08 4.73 0.08
C ALA A 34 -4.08 6.07 0.82
N ILE A 35 -3.02 6.29 1.59
CA ILE A 35 -2.83 7.51 2.34
C ILE A 35 -2.01 8.46 1.49
N PRO A 36 -2.49 9.68 1.21
CA PRO A 36 -1.66 10.67 0.54
C PRO A 36 -0.39 10.96 1.34
N ALA A 37 0.71 11.15 0.66
CA ALA A 37 2.01 11.36 1.30
C ALA A 37 2.00 12.53 2.29
N ASP A 38 1.29 13.60 1.97
CA ASP A 38 1.19 14.78 2.83
C ASP A 38 0.34 14.55 4.09
N MET A 39 -0.38 13.45 4.17
CA MET A 39 -1.19 13.07 5.32
C MET A 39 -0.60 11.90 6.12
N ALA A 40 0.51 11.34 5.67
CA ALA A 40 1.07 10.13 6.26
C ALA A 40 1.44 10.29 7.73
N VAL A 41 1.85 11.50 8.16
CA VAL A 41 2.23 11.76 9.54
C VAL A 41 1.09 11.50 10.53
N ARG A 42 -0.16 11.62 10.10
CA ARG A 42 -1.33 11.35 10.92
C ARG A 42 -1.54 9.87 11.22
N PHE A 43 -0.86 9.03 10.47
CA PHE A 43 -0.97 7.57 10.59
C PHE A 43 0.29 6.94 11.14
N ALA A 44 1.17 7.73 11.74
CA ALA A 44 2.39 7.23 12.36
C ALA A 44 2.05 6.18 13.43
N GLY A 45 2.80 5.09 13.43
CA GLY A 45 2.56 3.95 14.31
C GLY A 45 1.68 2.87 13.69
N LYS A 46 1.16 3.09 12.49
CA LYS A 46 0.31 2.12 11.79
C LYS A 46 0.97 1.62 10.53
N ALA A 47 0.62 0.41 10.12
CA ALA A 47 0.97 -0.10 8.81
C ALA A 47 0.00 0.48 7.78
N GLY A 48 0.49 0.79 6.59
CA GLY A 48 -0.36 1.33 5.55
C GLY A 48 0.34 1.45 4.21
N THR A 49 -0.40 2.00 3.27
CA THR A 49 0.08 2.28 1.91
C THR A 49 0.05 3.79 1.72
N VAL A 50 1.22 4.37 1.48
CA VAL A 50 1.37 5.82 1.28
C VAL A 50 1.71 6.07 -0.17
N CYS A 51 0.92 6.89 -0.85
CA CYS A 51 1.08 7.17 -2.27
C CYS A 51 1.37 8.66 -2.50
N GLY A 52 2.16 8.94 -3.50
CA GLY A 52 2.47 10.31 -3.91
C GLY A 52 3.52 10.34 -4.99
N THR A 53 3.84 11.55 -5.43
CA THR A 53 4.88 11.78 -6.41
C THR A 53 6.22 11.92 -5.71
N VAL A 54 7.24 11.23 -6.23
CA VAL A 54 8.61 11.40 -5.75
C VAL A 54 9.14 12.73 -6.27
N GLY A 55 9.18 13.74 -5.40
CA GLY A 55 9.67 15.06 -5.78
C GLY A 55 11.16 15.12 -5.97
N LYS A 56 11.89 14.31 -5.18
CA LYS A 56 13.34 14.19 -5.28
C LYS A 56 13.78 12.83 -4.77
N ALA A 57 14.76 12.24 -5.43
CA ALA A 57 15.42 11.02 -4.98
C ALA A 57 16.89 11.32 -4.71
N ARG A 58 17.42 10.80 -3.60
CA ARG A 58 18.80 11.05 -3.21
C ARG A 58 19.45 9.80 -2.65
N PHE A 59 20.57 9.42 -3.24
CA PHE A 59 21.41 8.35 -2.68
C PHE A 59 22.46 8.97 -1.79
N ALA A 60 22.35 8.73 -0.50
CA ALA A 60 23.27 9.27 0.51
C ALA A 60 24.46 8.33 0.71
N GLU A 61 25.32 8.24 -0.30
CA GLU A 61 26.43 7.28 -0.32
C GLU A 61 27.49 7.54 0.75
N ASN A 62 27.56 8.78 1.25
CA ASN A 62 28.52 9.16 2.29
C ASN A 62 27.92 9.15 3.70
N SER A 63 26.67 8.76 3.82
CA SER A 63 25.99 8.67 5.11
C SER A 63 26.06 7.25 5.66
N GLU A 64 25.95 7.12 6.98
CA GLU A 64 25.91 5.83 7.63
C GLU A 64 24.76 4.98 7.08
N GLY A 65 25.04 3.73 6.75
CA GLY A 65 24.07 2.82 6.17
C GLY A 65 23.75 3.07 4.70
N THR A 66 24.38 4.06 4.07
CA THR A 66 24.24 4.41 2.66
C THR A 66 22.79 4.35 2.15
N PRO A 67 21.84 5.06 2.80
CA PRO A 67 20.44 4.97 2.42
C PRO A 67 20.13 5.74 1.14
N THR A 68 19.08 5.33 0.46
CA THR A 68 18.45 6.10 -0.60
C THR A 68 17.14 6.67 -0.07
N PHE A 69 16.94 7.97 -0.25
CA PHE A 69 15.74 8.65 0.18
C PHE A 69 14.87 9.04 -1.01
N LEU A 70 13.59 8.72 -0.93
CA LEU A 70 12.59 9.21 -1.87
C LEU A 70 11.70 10.20 -1.13
N TYR A 71 11.81 11.47 -1.47
CA TYR A 71 11.08 12.53 -0.80
C TYR A 71 9.74 12.78 -1.49
N MET A 72 8.67 12.70 -0.72
CA MET A 72 7.30 12.77 -1.19
C MET A 72 6.48 13.72 -0.30
N GLY A 73 5.32 14.12 -0.79
CA GLY A 73 4.44 15.00 -0.02
C GLY A 73 4.97 16.42 0.07
N GLY A 74 5.35 16.97 -1.06
CA GLY A 74 5.92 18.31 -1.16
C GLY A 74 7.33 18.30 -1.76
N ASN A 75 7.82 19.47 -2.07
CA ASN A 75 9.15 19.63 -2.64
C ASN A 75 10.23 19.64 -1.56
N PHE A 76 11.32 18.91 -1.79
CA PHE A 76 12.47 18.94 -0.90
C PHE A 76 13.00 20.37 -0.76
N PRO A 77 13.33 20.85 0.43
CA PRO A 77 13.37 20.16 1.72
C PRO A 77 12.05 20.25 2.55
N ARG A 78 10.96 20.69 1.96
CA ARG A 78 9.67 20.83 2.64
C ARG A 78 8.76 19.62 2.49
N HIS A 79 9.29 18.52 2.04
CA HIS A 79 8.57 17.26 1.92
C HIS A 79 8.06 16.79 3.30
N THR A 80 6.96 16.03 3.28
CA THR A 80 6.30 15.56 4.50
C THR A 80 6.46 14.07 4.74
N PHE A 81 6.93 13.34 3.73
CA PHE A 81 7.08 11.90 3.79
C PHE A 81 8.36 11.47 3.09
N THR A 82 9.01 10.45 3.64
CA THR A 82 10.22 9.86 3.08
C THR A 82 10.10 8.35 2.99
N ALA A 83 10.36 7.78 1.83
CA ALA A 83 10.63 6.37 1.72
C ALA A 83 12.14 6.18 1.83
N ARG A 84 12.57 5.42 2.83
CA ARG A 84 13.98 5.19 3.08
C ARG A 84 14.35 3.77 2.68
N ILE A 85 15.26 3.65 1.74
CA ILE A 85 15.78 2.36 1.28
C ILE A 85 17.17 2.18 1.88
N PRO A 86 17.36 1.21 2.81
CA PRO A 86 18.70 0.95 3.37
C PRO A 86 19.68 0.55 2.29
N GLY A 87 20.96 0.84 2.51
CA GLY A 87 21.99 0.55 1.54
C GLY A 87 22.09 -0.92 1.17
N ASP A 88 21.86 -1.82 2.13
CA ASP A 88 21.90 -3.25 1.88
C ASP A 88 20.70 -3.76 1.04
N ALA A 89 19.63 -2.99 0.98
CA ALA A 89 18.47 -3.32 0.16
C ALA A 89 18.56 -2.71 -1.24
N ARG A 90 19.42 -1.72 -1.44
CA ARG A 90 19.50 -0.97 -2.69
C ARG A 90 19.72 -1.84 -3.92
N ALA A 91 20.56 -2.86 -3.83
CA ALA A 91 20.90 -3.73 -4.95
C ALA A 91 19.70 -4.55 -5.45
N LYS A 92 18.67 -4.68 -4.64
CA LYS A 92 17.45 -5.40 -5.02
C LYS A 92 16.57 -4.60 -5.98
N PHE A 93 16.79 -3.28 -6.06
CA PHE A 93 15.99 -2.38 -6.90
C PHE A 93 16.66 -2.24 -8.26
N LYS A 94 15.97 -2.69 -9.30
CA LYS A 94 16.42 -2.59 -10.70
C LYS A 94 15.28 -2.09 -11.57
N PRO A 95 15.43 -0.93 -12.17
CA PRO A 95 16.57 -0.01 -12.11
C PRO A 95 16.75 0.64 -10.72
N ALA A 96 17.81 1.40 -10.56
CA ALA A 96 18.13 2.03 -9.28
C ALA A 96 16.97 2.88 -8.76
N PRO A 97 16.80 2.99 -7.42
CA PRO A 97 15.65 3.72 -6.86
C PRO A 97 15.57 5.19 -7.28
N GLU A 98 16.69 5.83 -7.58
CA GLU A 98 16.71 7.23 -8.02
C GLU A 98 15.95 7.45 -9.32
N THR A 99 15.76 6.42 -10.12
CA THR A 99 14.97 6.51 -11.37
C THR A 99 13.49 6.78 -11.13
N LEU A 100 13.06 6.65 -9.87
CA LEU A 100 11.68 6.92 -9.49
C LEU A 100 11.39 8.41 -9.31
N GLU A 101 12.41 9.27 -9.33
CA GLU A 101 12.20 10.71 -9.24
C GLU A 101 11.22 11.19 -10.31
N GLY A 102 10.22 11.97 -9.91
CA GLY A 102 9.16 12.46 -10.78
C GLY A 102 8.03 11.49 -11.04
N LYS A 103 8.11 10.28 -10.52
CA LYS A 103 7.07 9.26 -10.73
C LYS A 103 6.14 9.15 -9.53
N ASP A 104 4.91 8.74 -9.81
CA ASP A 104 3.95 8.43 -8.76
C ASP A 104 4.17 7.02 -8.26
N VAL A 105 4.33 6.87 -6.96
CA VAL A 105 4.61 5.58 -6.33
C VAL A 105 3.73 5.38 -5.10
N CYS A 106 3.53 4.13 -4.73
CA CYS A 106 2.91 3.73 -3.48
C CYS A 106 3.91 2.94 -2.66
N VAL A 107 4.06 3.32 -1.40
CA VAL A 107 5.01 2.74 -0.46
C VAL A 107 4.22 2.00 0.61
N ILE A 108 4.52 0.73 0.83
CA ILE A 108 3.79 -0.13 1.75
C ILE A 108 4.70 -0.49 2.92
N GLY A 109 4.23 -0.27 4.13
CA GLY A 109 5.00 -0.62 5.31
C GLY A 109 4.50 0.04 6.57
N ASN A 110 5.31 -0.04 7.61
CA ASN A 110 5.01 0.62 8.88
C ASN A 110 5.38 2.09 8.80
N ILE A 111 4.40 2.93 9.06
CA ILE A 111 4.58 4.38 9.03
C ILE A 111 5.20 4.80 10.36
N GLN A 112 6.36 5.39 10.31
CA GLN A 112 7.07 5.88 11.48
C GLN A 112 7.09 7.39 11.46
N ARG A 113 7.19 7.98 12.64
CA ARG A 113 7.35 9.42 12.76
C ARG A 113 8.84 9.75 12.77
N ASP A 114 9.23 10.70 11.95
CA ASP A 114 10.58 11.25 11.92
C ASP A 114 10.48 12.77 12.05
N ALA A 115 10.65 13.29 13.27
CA ALA A 115 10.40 14.68 13.59
C ALA A 115 8.98 15.10 13.19
N ALA A 116 8.82 16.07 12.30
CA ALA A 116 7.51 16.53 11.82
C ALA A 116 7.03 15.76 10.59
N ARG A 117 7.78 14.74 10.16
CA ARG A 117 7.52 13.98 8.95
C ARG A 117 7.20 12.54 9.25
N ALA A 118 6.74 11.83 8.25
CA ALA A 118 6.55 10.39 8.31
C ALA A 118 7.58 9.69 7.43
N GLU A 119 7.90 8.44 7.79
CA GLU A 119 8.88 7.64 7.07
C GLU A 119 8.40 6.19 7.02
N ILE A 120 8.64 5.54 5.89
CA ILE A 120 8.55 4.09 5.77
C ILE A 120 9.92 3.57 5.33
N VAL A 121 10.44 2.57 6.06
CA VAL A 121 11.65 1.88 5.65
C VAL A 121 11.28 0.80 4.64
N VAL A 122 11.87 0.88 3.45
CA VAL A 122 11.58 -0.02 2.33
C VAL A 122 12.77 -0.97 2.15
N SER A 123 12.60 -2.20 2.58
CA SER A 123 13.65 -3.22 2.51
C SER A 123 13.52 -4.16 1.31
N SER A 124 12.44 -4.04 0.55
CA SER A 124 12.17 -4.91 -0.59
C SER A 124 11.42 -4.14 -1.68
N PRO A 125 11.72 -4.43 -2.96
CA PRO A 125 10.97 -3.83 -4.07
C PRO A 125 9.46 -4.09 -4.02
N SER A 126 9.04 -5.16 -3.36
CA SER A 126 7.61 -5.47 -3.21
C SER A 126 6.85 -4.44 -2.38
N ASN A 127 7.57 -3.65 -1.58
CA ASN A 127 7.00 -2.60 -0.75
C ASN A 127 6.95 -1.24 -1.46
N LEU A 128 7.38 -1.17 -2.70
CA LEU A 128 7.42 0.06 -3.48
C LEU A 128 6.87 -0.22 -4.86
N LYS A 129 5.74 0.36 -5.19
CA LYS A 129 5.05 0.11 -6.45
C LYS A 129 4.79 1.39 -7.19
N LEU A 130 4.91 1.34 -8.52
CA LEU A 130 4.47 2.45 -9.35
C LEU A 130 2.95 2.56 -9.26
N ALA A 131 2.47 3.76 -8.99
CA ALA A 131 1.05 4.04 -9.01
C ALA A 131 0.64 4.29 -10.45
N THR A 132 -0.20 3.40 -10.98
CA THR A 132 -0.80 3.65 -12.28
C THR A 132 -2.06 4.45 -12.03
N ILE A 133 -1.98 5.75 -12.21
CA ILE A 133 -3.16 6.59 -12.19
C ILE A 133 -3.75 6.55 -13.59
N ARG A 134 -4.90 5.96 -13.68
CA ARG A 134 -5.70 6.10 -14.89
C ARG A 134 -6.87 7.02 -14.59
#